data_0764a580698ad5c2412e612a50b4681d
#
_entry.id   0764a580698ad5c2412e612a50b4681d
#
_cell.length_a   1.000
_cell.length_b   1.000
_cell.length_c   1.000
_cell.angle_alpha   90.00
_cell.angle_beta   90.00
_cell.angle_gamma   90.00
#
_symmetry.space_group_name_H-M   'P 1'
#
loop_
_entity.id
_entity.type
_entity.pdbx_description
1 polymer ?
#
loop_
_entity_poly.entity_id
_entity_poly.type
_entity_poly.pdbx_seq_one_letter_code
_entity_poly.pdbx_strand_id
1 'polypeptide(L)'
;NIDVVMSVLDTTGLGDWVADRLVEIGDQVTDSIPLRIDASKDPFMDERLLPQNIPTEPQSLSVTNPMTGETKTLDIKLFEEPGQAKGGRRAVSEIVKWLNYVTENRMVVLAADLADSINVEKGSIWGEFDPVLNPTGNRLRSAIQEAGNASTAVGLISQSASVDPEVHSGVWALSGSYGAFTPLMYLPARVWSQQSQDSPFRVGVLTILAGHSGPETAADARTHFGIFAPQVWKLFPRGQ
;
A
#
# COMPACT_ATOMS: atom_id res chain seq x y z
N ASN A 1 21.89 -17.80 26.87
CA ASN A 1 20.87 -16.72 26.90
C ASN A 1 19.43 -17.26 26.99
N ILE A 2 19.11 -18.38 26.31
CA ILE A 2 17.79 -19.04 26.41
C ILE A 2 17.56 -19.53 27.84
N ASP A 3 18.54 -20.18 28.45
CA ASP A 3 18.44 -20.69 29.80
C ASP A 3 18.15 -19.61 30.85
N VAL A 4 18.70 -18.40 30.65
CA VAL A 4 18.42 -17.26 31.52
C VAL A 4 16.98 -16.78 31.35
N VAL A 5 16.48 -16.72 30.12
CA VAL A 5 15.08 -16.34 29.84
C VAL A 5 14.13 -17.37 30.43
N MET A 6 14.38 -18.67 30.22
CA MET A 6 13.58 -19.75 30.78
C MET A 6 13.56 -19.70 32.29
N SER A 7 14.72 -19.53 32.93
CA SER A 7 14.82 -19.40 34.38
C SER A 7 14.02 -18.22 34.94
N VAL A 8 14.00 -17.09 34.24
CA VAL A 8 13.18 -15.94 34.66
C VAL A 8 11.70 -16.23 34.52
N LEU A 9 11.29 -16.83 33.38
CA LEU A 9 9.89 -17.20 33.14
C LEU A 9 9.39 -18.17 34.22
N ASP A 10 10.20 -19.19 34.58
CA ASP A 10 9.84 -20.24 35.57
C ASP A 10 9.79 -19.64 36.98
N THR A 11 10.80 -18.84 37.38
CA THR A 11 10.88 -18.29 38.74
C THR A 11 9.89 -17.19 39.05
N THR A 12 9.42 -16.46 38.06
CA THR A 12 8.45 -15.37 38.23
C THR A 12 7.00 -15.78 38.00
N GLY A 13 6.76 -17.03 37.56
CA GLY A 13 5.42 -17.47 37.10
C GLY A 13 4.93 -16.74 35.82
N LEU A 14 5.80 -15.97 35.17
CA LEU A 14 5.45 -15.20 33.97
C LEU A 14 5.14 -16.15 32.80
N GLY A 15 5.82 -17.29 32.74
CA GLY A 15 5.58 -18.31 31.71
C GLY A 15 4.15 -18.86 31.77
N ASP A 16 3.70 -19.24 32.96
CA ASP A 16 2.33 -19.72 33.18
C ASP A 16 1.30 -18.61 32.89
N TRP A 17 1.54 -17.41 33.37
CA TRP A 17 0.65 -16.27 33.11
C TRP A 17 0.52 -15.97 31.60
N VAL A 18 1.62 -16.00 30.82
CA VAL A 18 1.60 -15.81 29.38
C VAL A 18 0.83 -16.94 28.70
N ALA A 19 1.06 -18.18 29.11
CA ALA A 19 0.35 -19.35 28.55
C ALA A 19 -1.15 -19.25 28.79
N ASP A 20 -1.57 -18.98 30.04
CA ASP A 20 -2.97 -18.82 30.39
C ASP A 20 -3.62 -17.67 29.61
N ARG A 21 -2.90 -16.54 29.45
CA ARG A 21 -3.40 -15.40 28.69
C ARG A 21 -3.55 -15.68 27.21
N LEU A 22 -2.64 -16.47 26.63
CA LEU A 22 -2.75 -16.91 25.23
C LEU A 22 -3.94 -17.85 25.02
N VAL A 23 -4.19 -18.76 25.95
CA VAL A 23 -5.39 -19.64 25.92
C VAL A 23 -6.65 -18.80 26.02
N GLU A 24 -6.72 -17.89 26.99
CA GLU A 24 -7.87 -17.00 27.18
C GLU A 24 -8.15 -16.17 25.91
N ILE A 25 -7.12 -15.63 25.26
CA ILE A 25 -7.26 -14.91 23.99
C ILE A 25 -7.70 -15.86 22.88
N GLY A 26 -7.12 -17.06 22.81
CA GLY A 26 -7.49 -18.08 21.84
C GLY A 26 -8.95 -18.47 21.91
N ASP A 27 -9.47 -18.65 23.12
CA ASP A 27 -10.88 -18.98 23.36
C ASP A 27 -11.86 -17.85 22.96
N GLN A 28 -11.37 -16.61 22.89
CA GLN A 28 -12.14 -15.45 22.43
C GLN A 28 -12.10 -15.26 20.92
N VAL A 29 -11.18 -15.92 20.22
CA VAL A 29 -11.08 -15.85 18.76
C VAL A 29 -12.10 -16.81 18.15
N THR A 30 -12.97 -16.31 17.31
CA THR A 30 -13.89 -17.15 16.55
C THR A 30 -13.12 -18.06 15.58
N ASP A 31 -13.57 -19.29 15.39
CA ASP A 31 -12.95 -20.29 14.50
C ASP A 31 -12.82 -19.79 13.04
N SER A 32 -13.57 -18.78 12.68
CA SER A 32 -13.45 -18.09 11.41
C SER A 32 -13.49 -16.58 11.62
N ILE A 33 -12.49 -15.88 11.12
CA ILE A 33 -12.58 -14.43 10.97
C ILE A 33 -13.57 -14.18 9.82
N PRO A 34 -14.74 -13.60 10.07
CA PRO A 34 -15.68 -13.37 9.00
C PRO A 34 -15.05 -12.40 8.00
N LEU A 35 -15.07 -12.75 6.73
CA LEU A 35 -14.72 -11.84 5.65
C LEU A 35 -15.62 -10.61 5.76
N ARG A 36 -15.03 -9.49 6.14
CA ARG A 36 -15.76 -8.23 6.31
C ARG A 36 -16.08 -7.55 4.98
N ILE A 37 -15.53 -8.05 3.90
CA ILE A 37 -15.64 -7.49 2.56
C ILE A 37 -16.41 -8.48 1.72
N ASP A 38 -17.54 -8.02 1.18
CA ASP A 38 -18.30 -8.78 0.19
C ASP A 38 -17.47 -8.89 -1.09
N ALA A 39 -16.97 -10.08 -1.33
CA ALA A 39 -16.10 -10.37 -2.44
C ALA A 39 -16.77 -10.17 -3.81
N SER A 40 -18.10 -10.30 -3.87
CA SER A 40 -18.87 -10.01 -5.08
C SER A 40 -18.90 -8.51 -5.43
N LYS A 41 -18.44 -7.66 -4.51
CA LYS A 41 -18.37 -6.21 -4.65
C LYS A 41 -16.95 -5.69 -4.52
N ASP A 42 -15.96 -6.48 -4.91
CA ASP A 42 -14.57 -6.03 -4.90
C ASP A 42 -14.41 -4.81 -5.83
N PRO A 43 -14.12 -3.63 -5.29
CA PRO A 43 -14.02 -2.43 -6.11
C PRO A 43 -12.83 -2.45 -7.09
N PHE A 44 -11.85 -3.34 -6.90
CA PHE A 44 -10.77 -3.55 -7.85
C PHE A 44 -11.15 -4.42 -9.04
N MET A 45 -12.34 -5.03 -9.02
CA MET A 45 -12.95 -5.72 -10.16
C MET A 45 -13.90 -4.83 -10.97
N ASP A 46 -13.99 -3.55 -10.65
CA ASP A 46 -14.82 -2.59 -11.36
C ASP A 46 -14.44 -2.49 -12.84
N GLU A 47 -15.44 -2.53 -13.71
CA GLU A 47 -15.23 -2.48 -15.16
C GLU A 47 -14.50 -1.22 -15.64
N ARG A 48 -14.57 -0.11 -14.88
CA ARG A 48 -13.83 1.12 -15.16
C ARG A 48 -12.32 0.94 -15.07
N LEU A 49 -11.84 -0.13 -14.44
CA LEU A 49 -10.41 -0.46 -14.35
C LEU A 49 -9.92 -1.35 -15.51
N LEU A 50 -10.82 -1.84 -16.35
CA LEU A 50 -10.43 -2.60 -17.54
C LEU A 50 -9.73 -1.68 -18.55
N PRO A 51 -8.69 -2.16 -19.25
CA PRO A 51 -7.88 -1.33 -20.16
C PRO A 51 -8.69 -0.56 -21.20
N GLN A 52 -9.76 -1.16 -21.72
CA GLN A 52 -10.63 -0.54 -22.73
C GLN A 52 -11.55 0.55 -22.18
N ASN A 53 -11.73 0.60 -20.86
CA ASN A 53 -12.64 1.54 -20.19
C ASN A 53 -11.89 2.67 -19.46
N ILE A 54 -10.56 2.63 -19.47
CA ILE A 54 -9.75 3.71 -18.89
C ILE A 54 -9.94 4.97 -19.74
N PRO A 55 -10.33 6.12 -19.14
CA PRO A 55 -10.59 7.32 -19.91
C PRO A 55 -9.32 7.87 -20.56
N THR A 56 -9.39 8.10 -21.86
CA THR A 56 -8.31 8.73 -22.63
C THR A 56 -8.35 10.25 -22.54
N GLU A 57 -9.54 10.81 -22.35
CA GLU A 57 -9.74 12.26 -22.21
C GLU A 57 -9.72 12.68 -20.73
N PRO A 58 -9.33 13.93 -20.43
CA PRO A 58 -9.41 14.48 -19.08
C PRO A 58 -10.82 14.38 -18.49
N GLN A 59 -10.91 14.01 -17.22
CA GLN A 59 -12.15 13.87 -16.49
C GLN A 59 -12.23 14.90 -15.36
N SER A 60 -13.41 15.49 -15.18
CA SER A 60 -13.76 16.30 -14.00
C SER A 60 -14.92 15.61 -13.28
N LEU A 61 -14.61 14.96 -12.17
CA LEU A 61 -15.50 14.04 -11.47
C LEU A 61 -15.92 14.63 -10.13
N SER A 62 -17.17 14.51 -9.78
CA SER A 62 -17.67 14.89 -8.45
C SER A 62 -17.47 13.73 -7.48
N VAL A 63 -16.85 13.99 -6.34
CA VAL A 63 -16.66 13.02 -5.26
C VAL A 63 -17.22 13.59 -3.96
N THR A 64 -17.95 12.75 -3.23
CA THR A 64 -18.53 13.12 -1.93
C THR A 64 -17.91 12.29 -0.83
N ASN A 65 -17.44 12.95 0.22
CA ASN A 65 -16.91 12.28 1.39
C ASN A 65 -18.06 11.57 2.13
N PRO A 66 -17.97 10.23 2.31
CA PRO A 66 -19.06 9.46 2.88
C PRO A 66 -19.34 9.77 4.36
N MET A 67 -18.38 10.37 5.07
CA MET A 67 -18.54 10.70 6.49
C MET A 67 -18.95 12.14 6.73
N THR A 68 -18.38 13.09 5.97
CA THR A 68 -18.63 14.51 6.19
C THR A 68 -19.70 15.08 5.27
N GLY A 69 -20.02 14.41 4.16
CA GLY A 69 -20.90 14.93 3.11
C GLY A 69 -20.25 16.01 2.24
N GLU A 70 -19.00 16.37 2.50
CA GLU A 70 -18.25 17.32 1.68
C GLU A 70 -18.13 16.82 0.23
N THR A 71 -18.43 17.67 -0.72
CA THR A 71 -18.31 17.37 -2.15
C THR A 71 -17.25 18.25 -2.78
N LYS A 72 -16.39 17.65 -3.61
CA LYS A 72 -15.36 18.37 -4.38
C LYS A 72 -15.23 17.83 -5.78
N THR A 73 -14.67 18.63 -6.66
CA THR A 73 -14.30 18.23 -8.01
C THR A 73 -12.90 17.61 -8.01
N LEU A 74 -12.77 16.46 -8.67
CA LEU A 74 -11.55 15.73 -8.86
C LEU A 74 -11.20 15.76 -10.35
N ASP A 75 -10.15 16.49 -10.70
CA ASP A 75 -9.64 16.52 -12.07
C ASP A 75 -8.58 15.44 -12.25
N ILE A 76 -8.76 14.60 -13.26
CA ILE A 76 -7.89 13.47 -13.60
C ILE A 76 -7.50 13.54 -15.07
N LYS A 77 -6.20 13.44 -15.36
CA LYS A 77 -5.67 13.34 -16.71
C LYS A 77 -4.66 12.18 -16.78
N LEU A 78 -5.09 11.04 -17.26
CA LEU A 78 -4.26 9.82 -17.29
C LEU A 78 -3.24 9.81 -18.43
N PHE A 79 -3.60 10.40 -19.58
CA PHE A 79 -2.77 10.43 -20.78
C PHE A 79 -2.42 11.88 -21.17
N GLU A 80 -1.26 12.04 -21.75
CA GLU A 80 -0.86 13.30 -22.39
C GLU A 80 -1.07 13.20 -23.90
N GLU A 81 -1.13 14.36 -24.55
CA GLU A 81 -1.19 14.43 -26.01
C GLU A 81 0.06 13.79 -26.63
N PRO A 82 -0.05 13.16 -27.80
CA PRO A 82 1.09 12.60 -28.50
C PRO A 82 2.20 13.64 -28.67
N GLY A 83 3.42 13.26 -28.28
CA GLY A 83 4.58 14.13 -28.32
C GLY A 83 4.80 15.01 -27.09
N GLN A 84 3.88 15.01 -26.12
CA GLN A 84 4.09 15.64 -24.82
C GLN A 84 4.71 14.67 -23.83
N ALA A 85 5.65 15.18 -23.04
CA ALA A 85 6.30 14.40 -21.99
C ALA A 85 5.69 14.70 -20.61
N LYS A 86 5.49 13.66 -19.82
CA LYS A 86 5.09 13.77 -18.42
C LYS A 86 6.06 13.02 -17.53
N GLY A 87 6.47 13.60 -16.43
CA GLY A 87 7.29 12.90 -15.45
C GLY A 87 6.57 11.67 -14.90
N GLY A 88 7.23 10.50 -14.86
CA GLY A 88 6.62 9.24 -14.44
C GLY A 88 5.90 9.31 -13.09
N ARG A 89 6.46 10.01 -12.11
CA ARG A 89 5.82 10.23 -10.80
C ARG A 89 4.49 11.00 -10.87
N ARG A 90 4.33 11.91 -11.84
CA ARG A 90 3.05 12.59 -12.08
C ARG A 90 2.03 11.65 -12.71
N ALA A 91 2.46 10.79 -13.62
CA ALA A 91 1.59 9.77 -14.20
C ALA A 91 1.09 8.80 -13.12
N VAL A 92 1.97 8.35 -12.21
CA VAL A 92 1.58 7.50 -11.08
C VAL A 92 0.56 8.22 -10.18
N SER A 93 0.74 9.51 -9.91
CA SER A 93 -0.23 10.30 -9.14
C SER A 93 -1.64 10.28 -9.76
N GLU A 94 -1.73 10.46 -11.07
CA GLU A 94 -3.02 10.42 -11.77
C GLU A 94 -3.64 9.01 -11.75
N ILE A 95 -2.81 7.97 -11.90
CA ILE A 95 -3.27 6.57 -11.80
C ILE A 95 -3.79 6.27 -10.38
N VAL A 96 -3.05 6.65 -9.34
CA VAL A 96 -3.48 6.46 -7.95
C VAL A 96 -4.78 7.23 -7.66
N LYS A 97 -4.91 8.44 -8.20
CA LYS A 97 -6.12 9.23 -8.10
C LYS A 97 -7.33 8.54 -8.77
N TRP A 98 -7.13 8.01 -9.97
CA TRP A 98 -8.14 7.23 -10.68
C TRP A 98 -8.54 5.97 -9.91
N LEU A 99 -7.56 5.20 -9.43
CA LEU A 99 -7.81 4.02 -8.61
C LEU A 99 -8.63 4.38 -7.37
N ASN A 100 -8.25 5.44 -6.65
CA ASN A 100 -8.97 5.88 -5.46
C ASN A 100 -10.38 6.39 -5.78
N TYR A 101 -10.58 7.01 -6.93
CA TYR A 101 -11.92 7.38 -7.37
C TYR A 101 -12.80 6.15 -7.61
N VAL A 102 -12.29 5.18 -8.37
CA VAL A 102 -13.04 3.98 -8.75
C VAL A 102 -13.29 3.07 -7.55
N THR A 103 -12.31 2.93 -6.67
CA THR A 103 -12.33 1.98 -5.55
C THR A 103 -12.77 2.60 -4.22
N GLU A 104 -13.32 3.80 -4.25
CA GLU A 104 -13.73 4.49 -3.04
C GLU A 104 -12.61 4.60 -2.00
N ASN A 105 -11.44 5.04 -2.47
CA ASN A 105 -10.28 5.35 -1.62
C ASN A 105 -9.53 4.14 -1.04
N ARG A 106 -9.53 3.00 -1.74
CA ARG A 106 -8.89 1.76 -1.27
C ARG A 106 -7.42 1.59 -1.67
N MET A 107 -6.84 2.53 -2.40
CA MET A 107 -5.40 2.58 -2.67
C MET A 107 -4.71 3.40 -1.59
N VAL A 108 -4.13 2.73 -0.59
CA VAL A 108 -3.44 3.38 0.53
C VAL A 108 -2.04 3.81 0.13
N VAL A 109 -1.63 5.00 0.56
CA VAL A 109 -0.35 5.62 0.23
C VAL A 109 0.51 5.80 1.48
N LEU A 110 1.77 5.32 1.41
CA LEU A 110 2.82 5.55 2.38
C LEU A 110 4.05 6.09 1.65
N ALA A 111 4.64 7.16 2.11
CA ALA A 111 5.68 7.86 1.34
C ALA A 111 6.75 8.49 2.24
N ALA A 112 7.51 7.73 2.96
CA ALA A 112 8.74 8.11 3.70
C ALA A 112 8.96 9.62 3.92
N ASP A 113 7.92 10.36 4.32
CA ASP A 113 7.87 11.83 4.45
C ASP A 113 8.11 12.60 3.12
N LEU A 114 7.87 11.95 1.98
CA LEU A 114 8.20 12.45 0.65
C LEU A 114 6.97 12.52 -0.29
N ALA A 115 5.75 12.48 0.23
CA ALA A 115 4.53 12.37 -0.57
C ALA A 115 4.42 13.47 -1.65
N ASP A 116 4.79 14.70 -1.32
CA ASP A 116 4.82 15.81 -2.28
C ASP A 116 5.96 15.65 -3.29
N SER A 117 7.18 15.38 -2.83
CA SER A 117 8.37 15.23 -3.70
C SER A 117 8.23 14.15 -4.74
N ILE A 118 7.65 13.00 -4.39
CA ILE A 118 7.39 11.90 -5.32
C ILE A 118 6.02 11.99 -5.99
N ASN A 119 5.30 13.10 -5.77
CA ASN A 119 4.02 13.44 -6.37
C ASN A 119 2.89 12.42 -6.12
N VAL A 120 2.85 11.74 -4.99
CA VAL A 120 1.76 10.83 -4.64
C VAL A 120 0.73 11.45 -3.68
N GLU A 121 1.01 12.63 -3.17
CA GLU A 121 0.10 13.35 -2.27
C GLU A 121 -1.28 13.56 -2.89
N LYS A 122 -1.31 13.99 -4.15
CA LYS A 122 -2.55 14.25 -4.90
C LYS A 122 -3.33 12.98 -5.28
N GLY A 123 -2.71 11.81 -5.17
CA GLY A 123 -3.36 10.52 -5.38
C GLY A 123 -4.36 10.16 -4.27
N SER A 124 -4.16 10.71 -3.07
CA SER A 124 -5.08 10.55 -1.95
C SER A 124 -6.21 11.60 -2.06
N ILE A 125 -7.43 11.13 -2.30
CA ILE A 125 -8.57 12.05 -2.54
C ILE A 125 -8.86 12.88 -1.29
N TRP A 126 -8.91 12.26 -0.12
CA TRP A 126 -9.25 12.91 1.14
C TRP A 126 -8.04 13.24 2.03
N GLY A 127 -6.83 13.07 1.49
CA GLY A 127 -5.61 13.45 2.16
C GLY A 127 -5.12 12.46 3.21
N GLU A 128 -4.47 12.98 4.23
CA GLU A 128 -3.83 12.18 5.28
C GLU A 128 -4.86 11.57 6.23
N PHE A 129 -4.67 10.30 6.55
CA PHE A 129 -5.51 9.59 7.51
C PHE A 129 -5.23 10.07 8.94
N ASP A 130 -6.29 10.38 9.64
CA ASP A 130 -6.31 10.57 11.09
C ASP A 130 -7.55 9.88 11.65
N PRO A 131 -7.43 8.99 12.64
CA PRO A 131 -8.58 8.21 13.12
C PRO A 131 -9.68 9.07 13.76
N VAL A 132 -9.38 10.30 14.15
CA VAL A 132 -10.34 11.23 14.78
C VAL A 132 -10.73 12.35 13.85
N LEU A 133 -9.73 12.98 13.21
CA LEU A 133 -9.97 14.22 12.45
C LEU A 133 -10.24 13.96 10.96
N ASN A 134 -9.69 12.88 10.40
CA ASN A 134 -9.89 12.54 8.99
C ASN A 134 -9.85 11.03 8.73
N PRO A 135 -10.82 10.26 9.22
CA PRO A 135 -10.86 8.81 9.06
C PRO A 135 -11.11 8.34 7.62
N THR A 136 -11.48 9.24 6.72
CA THR A 136 -11.62 8.96 5.28
C THR A 136 -10.33 9.16 4.48
N GLY A 137 -9.29 9.72 5.11
CA GLY A 137 -7.96 9.82 4.49
C GLY A 137 -7.37 8.43 4.21
N ASN A 138 -6.58 8.31 3.16
CA ASN A 138 -5.89 7.06 2.80
C ASN A 138 -4.39 7.23 2.57
N ARG A 139 -3.86 8.40 2.85
CA ARG A 139 -2.43 8.62 2.99
C ARG A 139 -2.03 8.48 4.44
N LEU A 140 -1.29 7.43 4.75
CA LEU A 140 -0.83 7.23 6.12
C LEU A 140 0.35 8.16 6.41
N ARG A 141 0.32 8.80 7.58
CA ARG A 141 1.48 9.53 8.08
C ARG A 141 2.61 8.56 8.30
N SER A 142 3.70 8.76 7.58
CA SER A 142 4.86 7.88 7.63
C SER A 142 6.15 8.71 7.76
N ALA A 143 7.03 8.28 8.64
CA ALA A 143 8.35 8.88 8.79
C ALA A 143 9.30 8.36 7.70
N ILE A 144 10.54 8.87 7.67
CA ILE A 144 11.63 8.40 6.81
C ILE A 144 12.09 7.03 7.33
N GLN A 145 11.35 5.98 6.95
CA GLN A 145 11.61 4.59 7.33
C GLN A 145 11.04 3.63 6.28
N GLU A 146 11.73 3.48 5.19
CA GLU A 146 11.27 2.73 4.02
C GLU A 146 10.87 1.29 4.35
N ALA A 147 11.68 0.59 5.14
CA ALA A 147 11.37 -0.78 5.56
C ALA A 147 10.09 -0.84 6.41
N GLY A 148 9.91 0.09 7.34
CA GLY A 148 8.71 0.20 8.17
C GLY A 148 7.47 0.50 7.34
N ASN A 149 7.58 1.45 6.41
CA ASN A 149 6.47 1.81 5.51
C ASN A 149 6.07 0.64 4.61
N ALA A 150 7.04 -0.05 4.03
CA ALA A 150 6.77 -1.23 3.21
C ALA A 150 6.20 -2.39 4.05
N SER A 151 6.64 -2.57 5.29
CA SER A 151 6.06 -3.57 6.21
C SER A 151 4.61 -3.26 6.55
N THR A 152 4.31 -1.98 6.81
CA THR A 152 2.93 -1.52 7.04
C THR A 152 2.06 -1.74 5.80
N ALA A 153 2.58 -1.40 4.61
CA ALA A 153 1.90 -1.67 3.34
C ALA A 153 1.60 -3.16 3.17
N VAL A 154 2.58 -4.03 3.42
CA VAL A 154 2.41 -5.50 3.36
C VAL A 154 1.36 -5.98 4.37
N GLY A 155 1.38 -5.48 5.60
CA GLY A 155 0.37 -5.79 6.61
C GLY A 155 -1.05 -5.42 6.15
N LEU A 156 -1.21 -4.22 5.60
CA LEU A 156 -2.50 -3.74 5.08
C LEU A 156 -3.04 -4.61 3.95
N ILE A 157 -2.22 -4.94 2.96
CA ILE A 157 -2.67 -5.75 1.82
C ILE A 157 -2.86 -7.22 2.15
N SER A 158 -2.19 -7.72 3.18
CA SER A 158 -2.33 -9.11 3.64
C SER A 158 -3.71 -9.37 4.27
N GLN A 159 -4.35 -8.36 4.85
CA GLN A 159 -5.73 -8.49 5.34
C GLN A 159 -6.77 -8.64 4.22
N SER A 160 -6.38 -8.39 2.99
CA SER A 160 -7.23 -8.56 1.80
C SER A 160 -7.28 -10.02 1.33
N ALA A 161 -6.77 -10.97 2.10
CA ALA A 161 -6.83 -12.38 1.76
C ALA A 161 -8.29 -12.87 1.69
N SER A 162 -8.62 -13.54 0.59
CA SER A 162 -9.91 -14.17 0.37
C SER A 162 -9.77 -15.69 0.32
N VAL A 163 -10.73 -16.42 0.86
CA VAL A 163 -10.81 -17.88 0.73
C VAL A 163 -11.08 -18.32 -0.70
N ASP A 164 -11.65 -17.44 -1.51
CA ASP A 164 -11.84 -17.66 -2.94
C ASP A 164 -10.70 -16.99 -3.71
N PRO A 165 -9.79 -17.75 -4.35
CA PRO A 165 -8.67 -17.18 -5.08
C PRO A 165 -9.08 -16.39 -6.33
N GLU A 166 -10.28 -16.59 -6.84
CA GLU A 166 -10.81 -15.83 -7.99
C GLU A 166 -11.35 -14.48 -7.55
N VAL A 167 -11.61 -14.32 -6.27
CA VAL A 167 -12.13 -13.08 -5.70
C VAL A 167 -11.05 -12.34 -4.97
N HIS A 168 -10.85 -11.11 -5.34
CA HIS A 168 -9.91 -10.22 -4.70
C HIS A 168 -10.65 -9.02 -4.14
N SER A 169 -10.66 -8.90 -2.83
CA SER A 169 -11.28 -7.78 -2.14
C SER A 169 -10.31 -7.10 -1.19
N GLY A 170 -10.46 -5.83 -0.97
CA GLY A 170 -9.74 -5.14 0.09
C GLY A 170 -8.93 -3.94 -0.33
N VAL A 171 -7.67 -3.89 0.08
CA VAL A 171 -6.82 -2.71 0.01
C VAL A 171 -5.60 -3.00 -0.86
N TRP A 172 -5.26 -2.07 -1.73
CA TRP A 172 -3.95 -2.01 -2.37
C TRP A 172 -3.10 -0.96 -1.66
N ALA A 173 -1.80 -1.12 -1.68
CA ALA A 173 -0.90 -0.18 -1.03
C ALA A 173 0.24 0.24 -1.95
N LEU A 174 0.57 1.53 -1.87
CA LEU A 174 1.77 2.10 -2.48
C LEU A 174 2.72 2.53 -1.36
N SER A 175 3.94 2.00 -1.39
CA SER A 175 5.04 2.49 -0.58
C SER A 175 6.05 3.20 -1.47
N GLY A 176 6.28 4.48 -1.22
CA GLY A 176 7.13 5.33 -2.06
C GLY A 176 8.33 5.90 -1.31
N SER A 177 9.47 5.98 -2.01
CA SER A 177 10.67 6.70 -1.59
C SER A 177 11.51 7.07 -2.79
N TYR A 178 12.65 7.70 -2.60
CA TYR A 178 13.64 7.87 -3.66
C TYR A 178 14.29 6.54 -4.04
N GLY A 179 14.69 6.44 -5.31
CA GLY A 179 15.22 5.21 -5.90
C GLY A 179 16.38 4.59 -5.13
N ALA A 180 17.28 5.43 -4.58
CA ALA A 180 18.41 4.97 -3.79
C ALA A 180 18.02 4.20 -2.52
N PHE A 181 16.85 4.49 -1.95
CA PHE A 181 16.39 3.93 -0.68
C PHE A 181 15.38 2.80 -0.84
N THR A 182 14.83 2.60 -2.04
CA THR A 182 13.89 1.50 -2.27
C THR A 182 14.45 0.10 -1.97
N PRO A 183 15.76 -0.19 -2.07
CA PRO A 183 16.32 -1.46 -1.60
C PRO A 183 16.05 -1.76 -0.12
N LEU A 184 15.83 -0.75 0.72
CA LEU A 184 15.45 -0.95 2.12
C LEU A 184 14.05 -1.57 2.27
N MET A 185 13.23 -1.53 1.25
CA MET A 185 11.90 -2.16 1.19
C MET A 185 11.98 -3.65 0.76
N TYR A 186 13.19 -4.15 0.46
CA TYR A 186 13.37 -5.50 -0.09
C TYR A 186 12.80 -6.58 0.82
N LEU A 187 13.10 -6.55 2.11
CA LEU A 187 12.69 -7.60 3.03
C LEU A 187 11.16 -7.72 3.16
N PRO A 188 10.40 -6.65 3.43
CA PRO A 188 8.95 -6.73 3.44
C PRO A 188 8.36 -7.21 2.12
N ALA A 189 8.87 -6.71 0.99
CA ALA A 189 8.41 -7.12 -0.32
C ALA A 189 8.71 -8.62 -0.58
N ARG A 190 9.86 -9.10 -0.10
CA ARG A 190 10.23 -10.52 -0.19
C ARG A 190 9.26 -11.40 0.61
N VAL A 191 8.93 -11.00 1.82
CA VAL A 191 7.94 -11.72 2.66
C VAL A 191 6.58 -11.76 1.97
N TRP A 192 6.11 -10.61 1.48
CA TRP A 192 4.86 -10.55 0.72
C TRP A 192 4.87 -11.45 -0.51
N SER A 193 5.97 -11.44 -1.28
CA SER A 193 6.12 -12.28 -2.47
C SER A 193 6.05 -13.77 -2.13
N GLN A 194 6.65 -14.20 -1.02
CA GLN A 194 6.56 -15.58 -0.55
C GLN A 194 5.12 -15.93 -0.14
N GLN A 195 4.49 -15.08 0.68
CA GLN A 195 3.09 -15.27 1.08
C GLN A 195 2.17 -15.42 -0.13
N SER A 196 2.37 -14.59 -1.17
CA SER A 196 1.54 -14.64 -2.37
C SER A 196 1.79 -15.85 -3.27
N GLN A 197 2.93 -16.53 -3.12
CA GLN A 197 3.23 -17.77 -3.85
C GLN A 197 2.67 -19.00 -3.14
N ASP A 198 2.81 -19.04 -1.83
CA ASP A 198 2.51 -20.23 -1.02
C ASP A 198 1.07 -20.21 -0.48
N SER A 199 0.42 -19.04 -0.50
CA SER A 199 -0.96 -18.91 -0.05
C SER A 199 -1.94 -19.34 -1.15
N PRO A 200 -2.97 -20.15 -0.81
CA PRO A 200 -4.11 -20.38 -1.69
C PRO A 200 -4.99 -19.13 -1.83
N PHE A 201 -4.76 -18.10 -1.01
CA PHE A 201 -5.54 -16.88 -0.99
C PHE A 201 -4.94 -15.84 -1.94
N ARG A 202 -5.78 -15.02 -2.55
CA ARG A 202 -5.35 -13.79 -3.17
C ARG A 202 -4.98 -12.78 -2.08
N VAL A 203 -3.79 -12.24 -2.17
CA VAL A 203 -3.36 -11.09 -1.35
C VAL A 203 -3.45 -9.81 -2.17
N GLY A 204 -3.51 -8.67 -1.50
CA GLY A 204 -3.55 -7.37 -2.16
C GLY A 204 -2.31 -7.06 -3.00
N VAL A 205 -2.28 -5.89 -3.62
CA VAL A 205 -1.18 -5.44 -4.47
C VAL A 205 -0.29 -4.48 -3.72
N LEU A 206 1.01 -4.83 -3.65
CA LEU A 206 2.07 -3.94 -3.19
C LEU A 206 2.66 -3.21 -4.39
N THR A 207 2.53 -1.88 -4.40
CA THR A 207 3.21 -1.02 -5.36
C THR A 207 4.39 -0.33 -4.70
N ILE A 208 5.57 -0.41 -5.29
CA ILE A 208 6.75 0.33 -4.83
C ILE A 208 7.06 1.42 -5.84
N LEU A 209 7.05 2.66 -5.37
CA LEU A 209 7.40 3.82 -6.17
C LEU A 209 8.82 4.28 -5.86
N ALA A 210 9.70 4.17 -6.86
CA ALA A 210 11.08 4.68 -6.82
C ALA A 210 11.14 6.04 -7.52
N GLY A 211 11.06 7.13 -6.76
CA GLY A 211 11.32 8.47 -7.26
C GLY A 211 12.80 8.65 -7.59
N HIS A 212 13.12 9.58 -8.51
CA HIS A 212 14.50 9.90 -8.89
C HIS A 212 15.35 8.67 -9.27
N SER A 213 14.76 7.72 -9.99
CA SER A 213 15.44 6.47 -10.38
C SER A 213 16.20 6.57 -11.71
N GLY A 214 16.19 7.73 -12.35
CA GLY A 214 16.91 8.02 -13.59
C GLY A 214 18.06 9.00 -13.40
N PRO A 215 18.83 9.32 -14.46
CA PRO A 215 19.88 10.32 -14.40
C PRO A 215 19.26 11.71 -14.11
N GLU A 216 19.56 12.20 -12.93
CA GLU A 216 19.09 13.49 -12.43
C GLU A 216 20.22 14.51 -12.48
N THR A 217 19.86 15.76 -12.74
CA THR A 217 20.80 16.88 -12.78
C THR A 217 20.77 17.73 -11.52
N ALA A 218 19.84 17.43 -10.60
CA ALA A 218 19.69 18.17 -9.36
C ALA A 218 20.82 17.87 -8.35
N ALA A 219 21.01 18.75 -7.37
CA ALA A 219 22.02 18.60 -6.34
C ALA A 219 21.87 17.28 -5.54
N ASP A 220 20.66 16.82 -5.36
CA ASP A 220 20.32 15.58 -4.65
C ASP A 220 20.59 14.30 -5.43
N ALA A 221 20.90 14.41 -6.73
CA ALA A 221 21.09 13.26 -7.61
C ALA A 221 22.11 12.25 -7.08
N ARG A 222 23.17 12.72 -6.42
CA ARG A 222 24.25 11.88 -5.90
C ARG A 222 23.80 10.98 -4.75
N THR A 223 22.85 11.42 -3.95
CA THR A 223 22.40 10.72 -2.75
C THR A 223 21.09 9.98 -2.95
N HIS A 224 20.23 10.44 -3.87
CA HIS A 224 18.88 9.92 -4.06
C HIS A 224 18.70 9.11 -5.35
N PHE A 225 19.73 9.10 -6.20
CA PHE A 225 19.73 8.42 -7.48
C PHE A 225 19.90 6.91 -7.34
N GLY A 226 18.95 6.14 -7.83
CA GLY A 226 18.89 4.69 -7.65
C GLY A 226 18.91 3.90 -8.94
N ILE A 227 19.91 4.10 -9.82
CA ILE A 227 20.02 3.46 -11.13
C ILE A 227 19.99 1.92 -11.05
N PHE A 228 20.47 1.35 -9.97
CA PHE A 228 20.54 -0.10 -9.78
C PHE A 228 19.33 -0.67 -9.03
N ALA A 229 18.49 0.17 -8.46
CA ALA A 229 17.33 -0.28 -7.70
C ALA A 229 16.38 -1.19 -8.50
N PRO A 230 16.07 -0.95 -9.78
CA PRO A 230 15.18 -1.80 -10.55
C PRO A 230 15.68 -3.24 -10.71
N GLN A 231 16.99 -3.48 -10.64
CA GLN A 231 17.55 -4.82 -10.80
C GLN A 231 17.21 -5.75 -9.65
N VAL A 232 17.09 -5.22 -8.44
CA VAL A 232 16.71 -5.98 -7.24
C VAL A 232 15.31 -6.56 -7.40
N TRP A 233 14.39 -5.77 -7.96
CA TRP A 233 12.98 -6.14 -8.10
C TRP A 233 12.71 -7.21 -9.16
N LYS A 234 13.60 -7.37 -10.11
CA LYS A 234 13.53 -8.44 -11.13
C LYS A 234 13.74 -9.85 -10.57
N LEU A 235 14.22 -9.95 -9.34
CA LEU A 235 14.43 -11.23 -8.67
C LEU A 235 13.15 -11.80 -8.02
N PHE A 236 12.05 -11.06 -8.04
CA PHE A 236 10.78 -11.52 -7.48
C PHE A 236 9.98 -12.28 -8.53
N PRO A 237 9.54 -13.53 -8.26
CA PRO A 237 8.86 -14.37 -9.26
C PRO A 237 7.54 -13.76 -9.79
N ARG A 238 6.88 -12.92 -9.01
CA ARG A 238 5.66 -12.21 -9.39
C ARG A 238 5.83 -10.69 -9.40
N GLY A 239 7.07 -10.20 -9.34
CA GLY A 239 7.40 -8.80 -9.52
C GLY A 239 7.34 -8.42 -11.01
N GLN A 240 6.67 -7.32 -11.31
CA GLN A 240 6.63 -6.70 -12.63
C GLN A 240 7.16 -5.28 -12.55
#